data_d433ad686c7608a30b7d9d07ea630bd6
#
_entry.id   d433ad686c7608a30b7d9d07ea630bd6
#
_cell.length_a   1.000
_cell.length_b   1.000
_cell.length_c   1.000
_cell.angle_alpha   90.00
_cell.angle_beta   90.00
_cell.angle_gamma   90.00
#
_symmetry.space_group_name_H-M   'P 1'
#
loop_
_entity.id
_entity.type
_entity.pdbx_description
1 polymer ?
#
loop_
_entity_poly.entity_id
_entity_poly.type
_entity_poly.pdbx_seq_one_letter_code
_entity_poly.pdbx_strand_id
1 'polypeptide(L)'
;MSNLLMNMLEDADDDFSESIPLGQVPSQFMAPIIEYCEHYKFAKTATTIQHPLQSRDPNEFIEDPWEREFICRFSEEELIDMIQATNYLNIPALFELCCAKVAAEYKGKDFNEIKKKYGLDDVEFTPEDEEEILKQYPWITKETEEKIAKMKLETGKAK
;
A
#
# COMPACT_ATOMS: atom_id res chain seq x y z
N MET A 1 -13.30 -5.53 10.90
CA MET A 1 -13.44 -6.96 11.21
C MET A 1 -12.92 -7.78 10.04
N SER A 2 -12.42 -8.99 10.27
CA SER A 2 -11.99 -9.89 9.20
C SER A 2 -13.20 -10.52 8.52
N ASN A 3 -13.39 -10.24 7.24
CA ASN A 3 -14.47 -10.85 6.47
C ASN A 3 -14.25 -12.36 6.28
N LEU A 4 -12.99 -12.80 6.21
CA LEU A 4 -12.65 -14.23 6.15
C LEU A 4 -13.15 -14.97 7.37
N LEU A 5 -12.83 -14.47 8.58
CA LEU A 5 -13.23 -15.11 9.83
C LEU A 5 -14.76 -15.07 10.02
N MET A 6 -15.42 -13.99 9.59
CA MET A 6 -16.88 -13.93 9.63
C MET A 6 -17.50 -15.03 8.78
N ASN A 7 -17.09 -15.15 7.53
CA ASN A 7 -17.62 -16.17 6.64
C ASN A 7 -17.36 -17.59 7.17
N MET A 8 -16.15 -17.84 7.72
CA MET A 8 -15.82 -19.14 8.32
C MET A 8 -16.69 -19.46 9.56
N LEU A 9 -17.03 -18.43 10.34
CA LEU A 9 -17.89 -18.61 11.51
C LEU A 9 -19.38 -18.77 11.15
N GLU A 10 -19.84 -18.14 10.06
CA GLU A 10 -21.18 -18.31 9.52
C GLU A 10 -21.40 -19.73 8.94
N ASP A 11 -20.34 -20.31 8.36
CA ASP A 11 -20.36 -21.67 7.80
C ASP A 11 -20.16 -22.77 8.88
N ALA A 12 -19.75 -22.41 10.09
CA ALA A 12 -19.56 -23.34 11.20
C ALA A 12 -20.89 -23.57 11.92
N ASP A 13 -21.37 -24.80 11.95
CA ASP A 13 -22.61 -25.24 12.66
C ASP A 13 -22.47 -25.09 14.20
N ASP A 14 -22.37 -23.85 14.72
CA ASP A 14 -22.32 -23.51 16.16
C ASP A 14 -21.23 -24.23 17.01
N ASP A 15 -20.38 -25.05 16.43
CA ASP A 15 -19.28 -25.74 17.12
C ASP A 15 -17.96 -24.98 16.99
N PHE A 16 -17.75 -24.02 17.88
CA PHE A 16 -16.50 -23.24 17.99
C PHE A 16 -15.41 -23.94 18.81
N SER A 17 -15.50 -25.26 19.00
CA SER A 17 -14.54 -26.05 19.80
C SER A 17 -13.21 -26.25 19.05
N GLU A 18 -13.19 -26.16 17.74
CA GLU A 18 -11.99 -26.34 16.93
C GLU A 18 -11.28 -25.01 16.64
N SER A 19 -9.93 -25.06 16.70
CA SER A 19 -9.11 -23.91 16.35
C SER A 19 -9.06 -23.69 14.84
N ILE A 20 -9.27 -22.44 14.39
CA ILE A 20 -9.17 -22.05 12.98
C ILE A 20 -7.70 -21.92 12.60
N PRO A 21 -7.14 -22.72 11.69
CA PRO A 21 -5.76 -22.61 11.25
C PRO A 21 -5.58 -21.41 10.30
N LEU A 22 -4.77 -20.42 10.69
CA LEU A 22 -4.45 -19.24 9.89
C LEU A 22 -3.00 -19.33 9.38
N GLY A 23 -2.68 -20.37 8.61
CA GLY A 23 -1.32 -20.70 8.20
C GLY A 23 -0.60 -19.65 7.34
N GLN A 24 -1.33 -18.69 6.76
CA GLN A 24 -0.76 -17.60 5.97
C GLN A 24 -0.50 -16.32 6.78
N VAL A 25 -0.84 -16.30 8.07
CA VAL A 25 -0.62 -15.15 8.94
C VAL A 25 0.55 -15.45 9.88
N PRO A 26 1.70 -14.77 9.74
CA PRO A 26 2.80 -14.92 10.69
C PRO A 26 2.35 -14.53 12.10
N SER A 27 2.69 -15.36 13.09
CA SER A 27 2.21 -15.19 14.47
C SER A 27 2.52 -13.83 15.09
N GLN A 28 3.63 -13.21 14.67
CA GLN A 28 4.05 -11.89 15.13
C GLN A 28 3.05 -10.76 14.77
N PHE A 29 2.27 -10.91 13.69
CA PHE A 29 1.30 -9.91 13.27
C PHE A 29 -0.10 -10.11 13.85
N MET A 30 -0.36 -11.25 14.49
CA MET A 30 -1.67 -11.50 15.09
C MET A 30 -2.02 -10.48 16.17
N ALA A 31 -1.09 -10.19 17.08
CA ALA A 31 -1.32 -9.24 18.16
C ALA A 31 -1.59 -7.80 17.65
N PRO A 32 -0.78 -7.23 16.73
CA PRO A 32 -1.08 -5.95 16.11
C PRO A 32 -2.41 -5.91 15.35
N ILE A 33 -2.75 -6.95 14.61
CA ILE A 33 -4.02 -7.02 13.87
C ILE A 33 -5.20 -7.02 14.83
N ILE A 34 -5.11 -7.78 15.93
CA ILE A 34 -6.14 -7.81 16.97
C ILE A 34 -6.26 -6.43 17.62
N GLU A 35 -5.14 -5.81 18.02
CA GLU A 35 -5.09 -4.44 18.58
C GLU A 35 -5.83 -3.45 17.68
N TYR A 36 -5.56 -3.48 16.37
CA TYR A 36 -6.26 -2.62 15.41
C TYR A 36 -7.76 -2.88 15.37
N CYS A 37 -8.17 -4.15 15.32
CA CYS A 37 -9.58 -4.52 15.29
C CYS A 37 -10.30 -4.13 16.58
N GLU A 38 -9.68 -4.34 17.74
CA GLU A 38 -10.25 -3.99 19.05
C GLU A 38 -10.40 -2.49 19.23
N HIS A 39 -9.39 -1.69 18.78
CA HIS A 39 -9.46 -0.23 18.83
C HIS A 39 -10.72 0.31 18.17
N TYR A 40 -11.08 -0.25 17.02
CA TYR A 40 -12.30 0.12 16.29
C TYR A 40 -13.51 -0.75 16.62
N LYS A 41 -13.46 -1.52 17.69
CA LYS A 41 -14.55 -2.43 18.13
C LYS A 41 -15.05 -3.32 16.99
N PHE A 42 -14.12 -3.75 16.13
CA PHE A 42 -14.38 -4.57 14.94
C PHE A 42 -15.32 -3.93 13.90
N ALA A 43 -15.57 -2.63 13.95
CA ALA A 43 -16.55 -1.94 13.11
C ALA A 43 -15.95 -1.22 11.89
N LYS A 44 -14.65 -0.90 11.89
CA LYS A 44 -14.02 -0.14 10.78
C LYS A 44 -13.86 -1.03 9.55
N THR A 45 -14.46 -0.60 8.44
CA THR A 45 -14.44 -1.33 7.16
C THR A 45 -13.69 -0.61 6.05
N ALA A 46 -13.42 0.68 6.19
CA ALA A 46 -12.72 1.50 5.21
C ALA A 46 -11.85 2.56 5.87
N THR A 47 -10.85 3.05 5.16
CA THR A 47 -10.03 4.19 5.55
C THR A 47 -10.54 5.49 4.93
N THR A 48 -10.08 6.64 5.48
CA THR A 48 -10.30 7.96 4.90
C THR A 48 -9.15 8.40 3.99
N ILE A 49 -8.22 7.52 3.69
CA ILE A 49 -7.03 7.83 2.90
C ILE A 49 -7.43 8.17 1.47
N GLN A 50 -7.00 9.36 1.02
CA GLN A 50 -7.28 9.83 -0.33
C GLN A 50 -6.30 9.27 -1.36
N HIS A 51 -6.80 8.88 -2.50
CA HIS A 51 -6.00 8.43 -3.63
C HIS A 51 -6.11 9.42 -4.82
N PRO A 52 -4.99 9.76 -5.48
CA PRO A 52 -3.60 9.39 -5.16
C PRO A 52 -3.07 10.12 -3.92
N LEU A 53 -2.11 9.51 -3.22
CA LEU A 53 -1.47 10.14 -2.06
C LEU A 53 -0.87 11.50 -2.43
N GLN A 54 -1.21 12.54 -1.65
CA GLN A 54 -0.71 13.91 -1.90
C GLN A 54 0.63 14.16 -1.22
N SER A 55 0.91 13.51 -0.09
CA SER A 55 2.10 13.70 0.71
C SER A 55 2.82 12.39 1.05
N ARG A 56 4.07 12.52 1.49
CA ARG A 56 4.88 11.45 2.09
C ARG A 56 4.74 11.42 3.63
N ASP A 57 4.28 12.51 4.22
CA ASP A 57 4.14 12.62 5.66
C ASP A 57 2.83 11.97 6.12
N PRO A 58 2.89 10.92 6.97
CA PRO A 58 1.71 10.31 7.55
C PRO A 58 0.76 11.29 8.24
N ASN A 59 1.28 12.41 8.75
CA ASN A 59 0.45 13.44 9.40
C ASN A 59 -0.48 14.16 8.40
N GLU A 60 -0.17 14.13 7.11
CA GLU A 60 -0.95 14.82 6.09
C GLU A 60 -1.97 13.92 5.39
N PHE A 61 -1.80 12.58 5.41
CA PHE A 61 -2.70 11.67 4.73
C PHE A 61 -3.44 10.68 5.65
N ILE A 62 -3.04 10.57 6.93
CA ILE A 62 -3.77 9.77 7.91
C ILE A 62 -4.43 10.74 8.93
N GLU A 63 -5.75 10.81 8.91
CA GLU A 63 -6.50 11.70 9.78
C GLU A 63 -6.47 11.29 11.26
N ASP A 64 -6.58 9.98 11.51
CA ASP A 64 -6.63 9.45 12.88
C ASP A 64 -5.23 9.44 13.52
N PRO A 65 -5.02 10.17 14.64
CA PRO A 65 -3.73 10.21 15.33
C PRO A 65 -3.28 8.82 15.84
N TRP A 66 -4.23 7.98 16.24
CA TRP A 66 -3.93 6.64 16.71
C TRP A 66 -3.42 5.75 15.56
N GLU A 67 -4.05 5.81 14.37
CA GLU A 67 -3.56 5.08 13.19
C GLU A 67 -2.16 5.52 12.77
N ARG A 68 -1.86 6.82 12.87
CA ARG A 68 -0.51 7.34 12.58
C ARG A 68 0.54 6.74 13.52
N GLU A 69 0.25 6.74 14.81
CA GLU A 69 1.15 6.15 15.81
C GLU A 69 1.26 4.64 15.61
N PHE A 70 0.14 3.97 15.38
CA PHE A 70 0.07 2.53 15.14
C PHE A 70 0.94 2.11 13.96
N ILE A 71 0.74 2.73 12.78
CA ILE A 71 1.41 2.32 11.55
C ILE A 71 2.90 2.67 11.52
N CYS A 72 3.31 3.74 12.23
CA CYS A 72 4.70 4.17 12.30
C CYS A 72 5.58 3.28 13.20
N ARG A 73 4.99 2.34 13.93
CA ARG A 73 5.74 1.35 14.73
C ARG A 73 6.44 0.28 13.90
N PHE A 74 6.00 0.09 12.66
CA PHE A 74 6.45 -1.01 11.81
C PHE A 74 7.47 -0.54 10.77
N SER A 75 8.47 -1.38 10.53
CA SER A 75 9.40 -1.23 9.43
C SER A 75 8.71 -1.52 8.09
N GLU A 76 9.34 -1.14 6.97
CA GLU A 76 8.81 -1.41 5.65
C GLU A 76 8.63 -2.91 5.37
N GLU A 77 9.58 -3.74 5.80
CA GLU A 77 9.51 -5.20 5.64
C GLU A 77 8.33 -5.78 6.42
N GLU A 78 8.16 -5.35 7.67
CA GLU A 78 7.01 -5.75 8.50
C GLU A 78 5.68 -5.30 7.90
N LEU A 79 5.64 -4.11 7.28
CA LEU A 79 4.44 -3.63 6.59
C LEU A 79 4.09 -4.47 5.36
N ILE A 80 5.09 -4.92 4.60
CA ILE A 80 4.86 -5.80 3.44
C ILE A 80 4.25 -7.13 3.88
N ASP A 81 4.79 -7.73 4.95
CA ASP A 81 4.23 -8.95 5.51
C ASP A 81 2.81 -8.73 6.09
N MET A 82 2.60 -7.59 6.74
CA MET A 82 1.28 -7.21 7.27
C MET A 82 0.26 -6.98 6.14
N ILE A 83 0.67 -6.43 5.00
CA ILE A 83 -0.18 -6.31 3.80
C ILE A 83 -0.67 -7.69 3.35
N GLN A 84 0.22 -8.68 3.29
CA GLN A 84 -0.16 -10.05 2.92
C GLN A 84 -1.14 -10.65 3.93
N ALA A 85 -0.86 -10.51 5.22
CA ALA A 85 -1.72 -11.01 6.29
C ALA A 85 -3.11 -10.36 6.30
N THR A 86 -3.16 -9.03 6.16
CA THR A 86 -4.43 -8.27 6.17
C THR A 86 -5.25 -8.49 4.90
N ASN A 87 -4.60 -8.71 3.76
CA ASN A 87 -5.26 -9.12 2.52
C ASN A 87 -5.87 -10.52 2.67
N TYR A 88 -5.11 -11.48 3.19
CA TYR A 88 -5.62 -12.84 3.45
C TYR A 88 -6.81 -12.84 4.42
N LEU A 89 -6.71 -12.10 5.52
CA LEU A 89 -7.78 -11.97 6.50
C LEU A 89 -8.96 -11.11 6.00
N ASN A 90 -8.81 -10.46 4.86
CA ASN A 90 -9.77 -9.52 4.29
C ASN A 90 -10.20 -8.45 5.31
N ILE A 91 -9.20 -7.65 5.75
CA ILE A 91 -9.37 -6.48 6.62
C ILE A 91 -9.03 -5.22 5.79
N PRO A 92 -9.96 -4.70 4.97
CA PRO A 92 -9.65 -3.68 3.97
C PRO A 92 -9.09 -2.38 4.56
N ALA A 93 -9.60 -1.93 5.70
CA ALA A 93 -9.12 -0.69 6.31
C ALA A 93 -7.64 -0.77 6.72
N LEU A 94 -7.22 -1.85 7.37
CA LEU A 94 -5.82 -2.03 7.76
C LEU A 94 -4.92 -2.32 6.56
N PHE A 95 -5.42 -3.07 5.57
CA PHE A 95 -4.72 -3.31 4.32
C PHE A 95 -4.39 -2.00 3.60
N GLU A 96 -5.38 -1.12 3.41
CA GLU A 96 -5.19 0.19 2.77
C GLU A 96 -4.23 1.09 3.55
N LEU A 97 -4.32 1.08 4.88
CA LEU A 97 -3.42 1.85 5.74
C LEU A 97 -1.95 1.41 5.56
N CYS A 98 -1.70 0.10 5.56
CA CYS A 98 -0.36 -0.46 5.32
C CYS A 98 0.15 -0.10 3.90
N CYS A 99 -0.69 -0.28 2.89
CA CYS A 99 -0.35 0.06 1.51
C CYS A 99 -0.01 1.56 1.35
N ALA A 100 -0.79 2.44 1.97
CA ALA A 100 -0.55 3.88 1.91
C ALA A 100 0.78 4.27 2.57
N LYS A 101 1.11 3.66 3.71
CA LYS A 101 2.38 3.91 4.39
C LYS A 101 3.57 3.46 3.54
N VAL A 102 3.50 2.28 2.94
CA VAL A 102 4.53 1.79 2.01
C VAL A 102 4.62 2.69 0.78
N ALA A 103 3.50 3.05 0.16
CA ALA A 103 3.48 3.94 -1.01
C ALA A 103 4.08 5.33 -0.71
N ALA A 104 3.90 5.85 0.50
CA ALA A 104 4.50 7.11 0.94
C ALA A 104 6.04 7.07 0.93
N GLU A 105 6.64 5.90 1.20
CA GLU A 105 8.09 5.73 1.14
C GLU A 105 8.66 5.85 -0.28
N TYR A 106 7.85 5.52 -1.30
CA TYR A 106 8.26 5.56 -2.71
C TYR A 106 7.86 6.85 -3.42
N LYS A 107 6.90 7.58 -2.89
CA LYS A 107 6.41 8.81 -3.51
C LYS A 107 7.56 9.80 -3.75
N GLY A 108 7.75 10.20 -5.02
CA GLY A 108 8.78 11.16 -5.43
C GLY A 108 10.23 10.66 -5.36
N LYS A 109 10.45 9.37 -5.14
CA LYS A 109 11.77 8.76 -5.36
C LYS A 109 12.00 8.51 -6.85
N ASP A 110 13.24 8.72 -7.29
CA ASP A 110 13.66 8.35 -8.63
C ASP A 110 13.82 6.84 -8.77
N PHE A 111 13.63 6.34 -9.98
CA PHE A 111 13.79 4.92 -10.31
C PHE A 111 15.15 4.37 -9.89
N ASN A 112 16.23 5.15 -10.09
CA ASN A 112 17.58 4.75 -9.69
C ASN A 112 17.74 4.63 -8.16
N GLU A 113 17.06 5.47 -7.39
CA GLU A 113 17.05 5.37 -5.92
C GLU A 113 16.37 4.08 -5.47
N ILE A 114 15.27 3.70 -6.13
CA ILE A 114 14.53 2.46 -5.85
C ILE A 114 15.38 1.25 -6.25
N LYS A 115 15.99 1.26 -7.45
CA LYS A 115 16.92 0.20 -7.90
C LYS A 115 18.02 -0.05 -6.87
N LYS A 116 18.68 1.02 -6.45
CA LYS A 116 19.78 0.94 -5.48
C LYS A 116 19.33 0.39 -4.13
N LYS A 117 18.13 0.80 -3.67
CA LYS A 117 17.56 0.33 -2.39
C LYS A 117 17.38 -1.20 -2.36
N TYR A 118 16.97 -1.78 -3.49
CA TYR A 118 16.71 -3.21 -3.61
C TYR A 118 17.85 -4.03 -4.21
N GLY A 119 19.00 -3.41 -4.48
CA GLY A 119 20.14 -4.09 -5.09
C GLY A 119 19.83 -4.61 -6.49
N LEU A 120 18.98 -3.90 -7.25
CA LEU A 120 18.56 -4.25 -8.61
C LEU A 120 19.46 -3.60 -9.67
N ASP A 121 20.72 -3.34 -9.34
CA ASP A 121 21.66 -2.63 -10.23
C ASP A 121 21.88 -3.38 -11.55
N ASP A 122 21.73 -4.70 -11.54
CA ASP A 122 21.87 -5.56 -12.73
C ASP A 122 20.60 -5.62 -13.61
N VAL A 123 19.50 -5.01 -13.16
CA VAL A 123 18.27 -4.96 -13.96
C VAL A 123 18.36 -3.78 -14.92
N GLU A 124 18.59 -4.09 -16.19
CA GLU A 124 18.53 -3.10 -17.26
C GLU A 124 17.10 -3.01 -17.80
N PHE A 125 16.64 -1.78 -17.98
CA PHE A 125 15.38 -1.49 -18.66
C PHE A 125 15.66 -1.49 -20.16
N THR A 126 15.16 -2.51 -20.86
CA THR A 126 15.43 -2.64 -22.31
C THR A 126 14.48 -1.78 -23.13
N PRO A 127 14.86 -1.40 -24.37
CA PRO A 127 13.93 -0.69 -25.26
C PRO A 127 12.65 -1.49 -25.57
N GLU A 128 12.73 -2.82 -25.54
CA GLU A 128 11.59 -3.71 -25.71
C GLU A 128 10.61 -3.61 -24.54
N ASP A 129 11.13 -3.54 -23.29
CA ASP A 129 10.31 -3.34 -22.07
C ASP A 129 9.61 -1.98 -22.11
N GLU A 130 10.34 -0.94 -22.56
CA GLU A 130 9.77 0.41 -22.72
C GLU A 130 8.61 0.39 -23.73
N GLU A 131 8.80 -0.24 -24.88
CA GLU A 131 7.78 -0.32 -25.91
C GLU A 131 6.53 -1.09 -25.42
N GLU A 132 6.73 -2.16 -24.65
CA GLU A 132 5.63 -2.93 -24.07
C GLU A 132 4.84 -2.12 -23.05
N ILE A 133 5.51 -1.38 -22.15
CA ILE A 133 4.88 -0.51 -21.17
C ILE A 133 4.10 0.62 -21.86
N LEU A 134 4.66 1.24 -22.89
CA LEU A 134 3.98 2.28 -23.64
C LEU A 134 2.75 1.79 -24.39
N LYS A 135 2.75 0.52 -24.83
CA LYS A 135 1.57 -0.13 -25.42
C LYS A 135 0.48 -0.39 -24.37
N GLN A 136 0.88 -0.84 -23.19
CA GLN A 136 -0.06 -1.12 -22.09
C GLN A 136 -0.62 0.15 -21.45
N TYR A 137 0.19 1.21 -21.39
CA TYR A 137 -0.15 2.48 -20.72
C TYR A 137 0.03 3.70 -21.63
N PRO A 138 -0.82 3.84 -22.69
CA PRO A 138 -0.69 4.95 -23.67
C PRO A 138 -0.81 6.35 -23.09
N TRP A 139 -1.35 6.48 -21.88
CA TRP A 139 -1.49 7.76 -21.18
C TRP A 139 -0.13 8.32 -20.71
N ILE A 140 0.88 7.48 -20.49
CA ILE A 140 2.23 7.91 -20.07
C ILE A 140 2.86 8.81 -21.13
N THR A 141 2.74 8.46 -22.40
CA THR A 141 3.25 9.27 -23.53
C THR A 141 2.57 10.62 -23.61
N LYS A 142 1.23 10.67 -23.46
CA LYS A 142 0.48 11.93 -23.51
C LYS A 142 0.86 12.90 -22.40
N GLU A 143 0.98 12.43 -21.16
CA GLU A 143 1.42 13.27 -20.04
C GLU A 143 2.86 13.78 -20.21
N THR A 144 3.74 12.95 -20.77
CA THR A 144 5.13 13.31 -21.02
C THR A 144 5.22 14.35 -22.14
N GLU A 145 4.48 14.20 -23.23
CA GLU A 145 4.40 15.17 -24.32
C GLU A 145 3.84 16.53 -23.85
N GLU A 146 2.79 16.51 -23.01
CA GLU A 146 2.22 17.73 -22.43
C GLU A 146 3.21 18.42 -21.49
N LYS A 147 3.96 17.68 -20.67
CA LYS A 147 5.00 18.24 -19.79
C LYS A 147 6.14 18.85 -20.58
N ILE A 148 6.61 18.16 -21.62
CA ILE A 148 7.66 18.66 -22.52
C ILE A 148 7.18 19.91 -23.27
N ALA A 149 5.94 19.93 -23.74
CA ALA A 149 5.35 21.08 -24.40
C ALA A 149 5.27 22.30 -23.46
N LYS A 150 4.86 22.09 -22.21
CA LYS A 150 4.83 23.16 -21.17
C LYS A 150 6.24 23.70 -20.87
N MET A 151 7.23 22.83 -20.69
CA MET A 151 8.63 23.25 -20.44
C MET A 151 9.21 24.07 -21.61
N LYS A 152 8.93 23.68 -22.86
CA LYS A 152 9.36 24.43 -24.05
C LYS A 152 8.69 25.79 -24.14
N LEU A 153 7.44 25.92 -23.73
CA LEU A 153 6.73 27.21 -23.68
C LEU A 153 7.28 28.15 -22.61
N GLU A 154 7.70 27.62 -21.47
CA GLU A 154 8.30 28.40 -20.38
C GLU A 154 9.73 28.86 -20.73
N THR A 155 10.53 28.00 -21.33
CA THR A 155 11.89 28.34 -21.77
C THR A 155 11.92 29.25 -23.01
N GLY A 156 10.87 29.22 -23.84
CA GLY A 156 10.72 30.12 -25.00
C GLY A 156 10.24 31.53 -24.68
N LYS A 157 9.75 31.78 -23.45
CA LYS A 157 9.35 33.12 -22.97
C LYS A 157 10.45 33.86 -22.22
N ALA A 158 11.63 33.25 -22.03
CA ALA A 158 12.78 33.84 -21.33
C ALA A 158 13.87 34.35 -22.28
N LYS A 159 13.52 34.75 -23.51
CA LYS A 159 14.43 35.46 -24.46
C LYS A 159 13.80 36.74 -24.93
#